data_e944ece3cc02048b1098b9636a71af5c
#
_entry.id   e944ece3cc02048b1098b9636a71af5c
#
_cell.length_a   1.000
_cell.length_b   1.000
_cell.length_c   1.000
_cell.angle_alpha   90.00
_cell.angle_beta   90.00
_cell.angle_gamma   90.00
#
_symmetry.space_group_name_H-M   'P 1'
#
loop_
_entity.id
_entity.type
_entity.pdbx_description
1 polymer ?
#
loop_
_entity_poly.entity_id
_entity_poly.type
_entity_poly.pdbx_seq_one_letter_code
_entity_poly.pdbx_strand_id
1 'polypeptide(L)'
;MCTMLVQQAKISGSGKGTKGWFALRQANVSYDHPFDLPLEHALNIDFVNEAEGPGARVAVELTPESARKLAHTILEMLERAENSGYLSPREPA
;
A
#
# COMPACT_ATOMS: atom_id res chain seq x y z
N MET A 1 -13.18 -4.64 -20.14
CA MET A 1 -12.42 -4.75 -19.15
C MET A 1 -13.05 -4.85 -17.89
N CYS A 2 -12.75 -5.52 -17.08
CA CYS A 2 -13.37 -5.68 -15.87
C CYS A 2 -12.40 -5.56 -14.78
N THR A 3 -12.68 -4.73 -13.86
CA THR A 3 -11.95 -4.72 -12.63
C THR A 3 -12.30 -5.98 -11.93
N MET A 4 -11.30 -6.74 -11.59
CA MET A 4 -11.56 -8.01 -10.98
C MET A 4 -11.90 -7.88 -9.52
N LEU A 5 -10.98 -7.32 -8.74
CA LEU A 5 -11.20 -7.16 -7.31
C LEU A 5 -10.56 -5.85 -6.89
N VAL A 6 -11.31 -5.05 -6.14
CA VAL A 6 -10.80 -3.77 -5.64
C VAL A 6 -11.21 -3.61 -4.20
N GLN A 7 -10.28 -3.15 -3.38
CA GLN A 7 -10.57 -2.89 -1.98
C GLN A 7 -9.77 -1.67 -1.55
N GLN A 8 -10.39 -0.84 -0.73
CA GLN A 8 -9.76 0.38 -0.25
C GLN A 8 -9.51 0.30 1.23
N ALA A 9 -8.39 0.84 1.67
CA ALA A 9 -8.08 0.94 3.08
C ALA A 9 -7.76 2.39 3.38
N LYS A 10 -8.34 2.92 4.44
CA LYS A 10 -7.97 4.24 4.92
C LYS A 10 -6.75 4.06 5.80
N ILE A 11 -5.70 4.80 5.47
CA ILE A 11 -4.43 4.67 6.20
C ILE A 11 -3.93 6.05 6.56
N SER A 12 -2.90 6.06 7.38
CA SER A 12 -2.25 7.26 7.81
C SER A 12 -0.76 7.04 7.69
N GLY A 13 -0.09 7.92 7.00
CA GLY A 13 1.33 7.74 6.79
C GLY A 13 1.89 8.80 5.87
N SER A 14 3.05 8.53 5.30
CA SER A 14 3.72 9.45 4.42
C SER A 14 4.36 8.68 3.28
N GLY A 15 4.27 9.20 2.09
CA GLY A 15 4.85 8.57 0.92
C GLY A 15 5.65 9.57 0.11
N LYS A 16 6.62 9.07 -0.61
CA LYS A 16 7.45 9.93 -1.44
C LYS A 16 7.06 9.76 -2.89
N GLY A 17 6.53 10.81 -3.47
CA GLY A 17 6.16 10.82 -4.87
C GLY A 17 7.16 11.61 -5.68
N THR A 18 6.79 11.97 -6.90
CA THR A 18 7.67 12.67 -7.80
C THR A 18 7.98 14.09 -7.33
N LYS A 19 7.09 14.66 -6.54
CA LYS A 19 7.29 16.02 -6.06
C LYS A 19 7.67 16.08 -4.58
N GLY A 20 8.07 14.96 -4.02
CA GLY A 20 8.49 14.92 -2.62
C GLY A 20 7.53 14.13 -1.77
N TRP A 21 7.62 14.34 -0.47
CA TRP A 21 6.81 13.62 0.49
C TRP A 21 5.41 14.22 0.60
N PHE A 22 4.43 13.36 0.75
CA PHE A 22 3.06 13.83 0.95
C PHE A 22 2.37 12.87 1.92
N ALA A 23 1.32 13.36 2.57
CA ALA A 23 0.57 12.55 3.52
C ALA A 23 -0.26 11.51 2.78
N LEU A 24 -0.15 10.27 3.21
CA LEU A 24 -0.97 9.20 2.64
C LEU A 24 -2.27 9.11 3.40
N ARG A 25 -3.36 8.95 2.68
CA ARG A 25 -4.67 8.83 3.29
C ARG A 25 -5.39 7.57 2.91
N GLN A 26 -4.98 6.93 1.82
CA GLN A 26 -5.73 5.81 1.31
C GLN A 26 -4.82 4.89 0.51
N ALA A 27 -5.09 3.61 0.62
CA ALA A 27 -4.44 2.61 -0.24
C ALA A 27 -5.55 1.90 -1.01
N ASN A 28 -5.45 1.93 -2.33
CA ASN A 28 -6.38 1.21 -3.18
C ASN A 28 -5.69 -0.06 -3.63
N VAL A 29 -6.23 -1.20 -3.24
CA VAL A 29 -5.63 -2.49 -3.53
C VAL A 29 -6.51 -3.21 -4.52
N SER A 30 -5.92 -3.68 -5.60
CA SER A 30 -6.69 -4.38 -6.61
C SER A 30 -5.92 -5.58 -7.13
N TYR A 31 -6.66 -6.54 -7.66
CA TYR A 31 -6.07 -7.65 -8.38
C TYR A 31 -6.60 -7.55 -9.80
N ASP A 32 -5.78 -7.07 -10.71
CA ASP A 32 -6.21 -6.69 -12.03
C ASP A 32 -5.00 -6.61 -12.95
N HIS A 33 -5.23 -6.16 -14.17
CA HIS A 33 -4.15 -6.02 -15.15
C HIS A 33 -3.15 -4.96 -14.69
N PRO A 34 -1.86 -5.28 -14.65
CA PRO A 34 -0.85 -4.28 -14.31
C PRO A 34 -0.53 -3.41 -15.52
N PHE A 35 0.13 -2.29 -15.25
CA PHE A 35 0.60 -1.42 -16.32
C PHE A 35 1.97 -1.84 -16.82
N ASP A 36 2.83 -2.25 -15.92
CA ASP A 36 4.23 -2.48 -16.24
C ASP A 36 4.65 -3.94 -16.16
N LEU A 37 4.21 -4.66 -15.14
CA LEU A 37 4.61 -6.05 -15.00
C LEU A 37 4.11 -6.88 -16.17
N PRO A 38 4.95 -7.79 -16.69
CA PRO A 38 4.54 -8.63 -17.82
C PRO A 38 3.70 -9.81 -17.37
N LEU A 39 2.61 -9.53 -16.70
CA LEU A 39 1.68 -10.53 -16.18
C LEU A 39 0.28 -10.16 -16.61
N GLU A 40 -0.59 -11.16 -16.67
CA GLU A 40 -1.98 -10.86 -16.96
C GLU A 40 -2.66 -10.18 -15.80
N HIS A 41 -2.32 -10.59 -14.59
CA HIS A 41 -2.91 -10.02 -13.39
C HIS A 41 -1.84 -9.83 -12.34
N ALA A 42 -1.94 -8.78 -11.57
CA ALA A 42 -1.00 -8.48 -10.50
C ALA A 42 -1.75 -7.90 -9.31
N LEU A 43 -1.09 -7.90 -8.18
CA LEU A 43 -1.59 -7.21 -7.00
C LEU A 43 -1.11 -5.78 -7.10
N ASN A 44 -2.04 -4.86 -7.31
CA ASN A 44 -1.71 -3.46 -7.55
C ASN A 44 -2.11 -2.63 -6.33
N ILE A 45 -1.24 -1.75 -5.92
CA ILE A 45 -1.52 -0.86 -4.80
C ILE A 45 -1.26 0.57 -5.23
N ASP A 46 -2.26 1.43 -5.03
CA ASP A 46 -2.10 2.86 -5.23
C ASP A 46 -2.22 3.53 -3.87
N PHE A 47 -1.16 4.16 -3.44
CA PHE A 47 -1.18 4.96 -2.22
C PHE A 47 -1.46 6.39 -2.64
N VAL A 48 -2.52 6.96 -2.12
CA VAL A 48 -2.97 8.26 -2.62
C VAL A 48 -3.40 9.21 -1.52
N ASN A 49 -3.43 10.50 -1.87
CA ASN A 49 -4.12 11.50 -1.09
C ASN A 49 -4.86 12.37 -2.10
N GLU A 50 -6.12 12.08 -2.29
CA GLU A 50 -6.89 12.75 -3.33
C GLU A 50 -7.07 14.24 -3.07
N ALA A 51 -7.00 14.63 -1.81
CA ALA A 51 -7.13 16.04 -1.47
C ALA A 51 -5.96 16.87 -1.99
N GLU A 52 -4.82 16.23 -2.25
CA GLU A 52 -3.64 16.93 -2.76
C GLU A 52 -3.45 16.76 -4.26
N GLY A 53 -4.42 16.20 -4.94
CA GLY A 53 -4.40 16.13 -6.39
C GLY A 53 -3.83 14.83 -6.92
N PRO A 54 -3.90 14.64 -8.25
CA PRO A 54 -3.48 13.37 -8.85
C PRO A 54 -2.00 13.09 -8.76
N GLY A 55 -1.18 14.11 -8.49
CA GLY A 55 0.25 13.88 -8.32
C GLY A 55 0.62 13.26 -6.99
N ALA A 56 -0.28 13.27 -6.01
CA ALA A 56 -0.03 12.68 -4.70
C ALA A 56 -0.38 11.20 -4.76
N ARG A 57 0.50 10.43 -5.40
CA ARG A 57 0.24 9.03 -5.66
C ARG A 57 1.53 8.24 -5.77
N VAL A 58 1.54 7.06 -5.19
CA VAL A 58 2.63 6.09 -5.38
C VAL A 58 1.99 4.78 -5.81
N ALA A 59 2.37 4.29 -6.97
CA ALA A 59 1.80 3.06 -7.51
C ALA A 59 2.80 1.92 -7.40
N VAL A 60 2.30 0.74 -7.03
CA VAL A 60 3.12 -0.44 -6.86
C VAL A 60 2.40 -1.62 -7.51
N GLU A 61 3.15 -2.46 -8.21
CA GLU A 61 2.63 -3.69 -8.79
C GLU A 61 3.46 -4.86 -8.30
N LEU A 62 2.81 -5.89 -7.81
CA LEU A 62 3.49 -7.03 -7.22
C LEU A 62 2.91 -8.32 -7.76
N THR A 63 3.76 -9.34 -7.86
CA THR A 63 3.23 -10.68 -8.09
C THR A 63 2.44 -11.10 -6.85
N PRO A 64 1.47 -12.00 -7.01
CA PRO A 64 0.70 -12.45 -5.83
C PRO A 64 1.58 -13.03 -4.73
N GLU A 65 2.63 -13.76 -5.11
CA GLU A 65 3.53 -14.34 -4.13
C GLU A 65 4.27 -13.26 -3.36
N SER A 66 4.77 -12.25 -4.09
CA SER A 66 5.49 -11.16 -3.45
C SER A 66 4.57 -10.35 -2.55
N ALA A 67 3.34 -10.15 -2.99
CA ALA A 67 2.37 -9.42 -2.17
C ALA A 67 2.10 -10.15 -0.87
N ARG A 68 1.91 -11.47 -0.94
CA ARG A 68 1.68 -12.27 0.26
C ARG A 68 2.88 -12.21 1.19
N LYS A 69 4.08 -12.32 0.61
CA LYS A 69 5.30 -12.27 1.39
C LYS A 69 5.46 -10.91 2.08
N LEU A 70 5.16 -9.83 1.35
CA LEU A 70 5.25 -8.50 1.92
C LEU A 70 4.26 -8.31 3.06
N ALA A 71 3.03 -8.78 2.88
CA ALA A 71 2.02 -8.66 3.93
C ALA A 71 2.46 -9.38 5.20
N HIS A 72 2.99 -10.59 5.05
CA HIS A 72 3.50 -11.34 6.19
C HIS A 72 4.68 -10.64 6.86
N THR A 73 5.58 -10.09 6.07
CA THR A 73 6.74 -9.38 6.59
C THR A 73 6.32 -8.17 7.42
N ILE A 74 5.31 -7.43 6.92
CA ILE A 74 4.81 -6.28 7.65
C ILE A 74 4.24 -6.70 8.99
N LEU A 75 3.40 -7.74 8.98
CA LEU A 75 2.78 -8.22 10.21
C LEU A 75 3.82 -8.73 11.21
N GLU A 76 4.84 -9.45 10.72
CA GLU A 76 5.90 -9.94 11.58
C GLU A 76 6.69 -8.79 12.21
N MET A 77 6.96 -7.76 11.43
CA MET A 77 7.73 -6.63 11.95
C MET A 77 6.96 -5.91 13.04
N LEU A 78 5.65 -5.74 12.84
CA LEU A 78 4.80 -5.09 13.83
C LEU A 78 4.75 -5.92 15.11
N GLU A 79 4.66 -7.24 14.97
CA GLU A 79 4.63 -8.12 16.12
C GLU A 79 5.95 -8.06 16.90
N ARG A 80 7.06 -8.04 16.18
CA ARG A 80 8.36 -7.94 16.82
C ARG A 80 8.53 -6.60 17.53
N ALA A 81 8.06 -5.52 16.92
CA ALA A 81 8.14 -4.21 17.54
C ALA A 81 7.31 -4.16 18.81
N GLU A 82 6.13 -4.78 18.78
CA GLU A 82 5.26 -4.82 19.92
C GLU A 82 5.88 -5.63 21.05
N ASN A 83 6.45 -6.79 20.74
CA ASN A 83 7.07 -7.65 21.72
C ASN A 83 8.32 -7.03 22.33
N SER A 84 8.95 -6.12 21.60
CA SER A 84 10.14 -5.43 22.10
C SER A 84 9.82 -4.15 22.84
N GLY A 85 8.54 -3.82 22.96
CA GLY A 85 8.12 -2.63 23.66
C GLY A 85 8.22 -1.34 22.87
N TYR A 86 8.46 -1.43 21.57
CA TYR A 86 8.59 -0.23 20.75
C TYR A 86 7.25 0.32 20.30
N LEU A 87 6.20 -0.51 20.29
CA LEU A 87 4.89 -0.04 19.88
C LEU A 87 4.08 0.39 21.08
N SER A 88 3.48 1.54 20.96
CA SER A 88 2.53 2.00 21.96
C SER A 88 1.13 1.62 21.52
N PRO A 89 0.32 1.06 22.39
CA PRO A 89 -1.06 0.72 22.00
C PRO A 89 -1.89 1.93 21.65
N ARG A 90 -1.40 3.13 22.02
CA ARG A 90 -2.11 4.30 21.67
C ARG A 90 -1.52 5.05 20.55
N GLU A 91 -0.56 4.50 19.84
CA GLU A 91 0.05 5.12 18.72
C GLU A 91 -1.02 5.48 17.72
N PRO A 92 -1.12 6.71 17.24
CA PRO A 92 -2.14 7.04 16.26
C PRO A 92 -1.82 6.39 14.93
N ALA A 93 -2.83 5.99 14.25
CA ALA A 93 -2.68 5.35 12.95
C ALA A 93 -2.36 6.37 11.88
#